data_121b4a5214eebfc947d31668622ea1cb
#
_entry.id   121b4a5214eebfc947d31668622ea1cb
#
_cell.length_a   1.000
_cell.length_b   1.000
_cell.length_c   1.000
_cell.angle_alpha   90.00
_cell.angle_beta   90.00
_cell.angle_gamma   90.00
#
_symmetry.space_group_name_H-M   'P 1'
#
loop_
_entity.id
_entity.type
_entity.pdbx_description
1 polymer ?
#
loop_
_entity_poly.entity_id
_entity_poly.type
_entity_poly.pdbx_seq_one_letter_code
_entity_poly.pdbx_strand_id
1 'polypeptide(L)'
;MSAVYYKPNRISLNGKRHYQCEGFPNVPEGMLLPSVTTVLSSMAPVGKIMALINWRKRVGAEEANRRTRLAANRGTWLHGVVEDWFNGEDIENHLEKAPDWKPYFTIAQPFLDTIDEPLLVESAVSWWNEEDWIGYSGTLDMVAKMKDGSTVLVDWKTSYKEKPDYQLADYKRQLGAYSMAAEQMYSFPIDEAWCVIACYDPEN
;
A
#
# COMPACT_ATOMS: atom_id res chain seq x y z
N MET A 1 -19.95 13.06 -8.80
CA MET A 1 -19.88 11.86 -9.68
C MET A 1 -19.25 10.78 -8.83
N SER A 2 -19.88 9.60 -8.69
CA SER A 2 -19.25 8.48 -7.99
C SER A 2 -17.99 8.06 -8.76
N ALA A 3 -16.85 7.97 -8.06
CA ALA A 3 -15.61 7.51 -8.65
C ALA A 3 -15.81 6.09 -9.23
N VAL A 4 -15.33 5.87 -10.44
CA VAL A 4 -15.34 4.51 -11.02
C VAL A 4 -14.20 3.73 -10.37
N TYR A 5 -14.53 2.73 -9.59
CA TYR A 5 -13.54 1.85 -8.95
C TYR A 5 -13.08 0.78 -9.93
N TYR A 6 -11.78 0.71 -10.14
CA TYR A 6 -11.15 -0.38 -10.91
C TYR A 6 -10.69 -1.48 -9.96
N LYS A 7 -11.17 -2.69 -10.19
CA LYS A 7 -10.73 -3.84 -9.38
C LYS A 7 -9.38 -4.35 -9.84
N PRO A 8 -8.47 -4.68 -8.91
CA PRO A 8 -7.16 -5.19 -9.28
C PRO A 8 -7.26 -6.62 -9.84
N ASN A 9 -6.87 -6.82 -11.10
CA ASN A 9 -6.65 -8.15 -11.68
C ASN A 9 -5.16 -8.50 -11.57
N ARG A 10 -4.79 -9.20 -10.48
CA ARG A 10 -3.41 -9.52 -10.12
C ARG A 10 -2.97 -10.84 -10.72
N ILE A 11 -1.84 -10.82 -11.43
CA ILE A 11 -1.22 -12.01 -12.04
C ILE A 11 0.20 -12.16 -11.52
N SER A 12 0.67 -13.39 -11.30
CA SER A 12 2.05 -13.69 -10.95
C SER A 12 2.81 -14.22 -12.17
N LEU A 13 3.82 -13.47 -12.63
CA LEU A 13 4.75 -13.92 -13.67
C LEU A 13 6.14 -14.08 -13.08
N ASN A 14 6.69 -15.30 -13.13
CA ASN A 14 8.00 -15.62 -12.58
C ASN A 14 8.17 -15.14 -11.12
N GLY A 15 7.13 -15.30 -10.30
CA GLY A 15 7.11 -14.88 -8.90
C GLY A 15 7.02 -13.37 -8.68
N LYS A 16 6.85 -12.57 -9.74
CA LYS A 16 6.68 -11.11 -9.68
C LYS A 16 5.23 -10.74 -9.94
N ARG A 17 4.71 -9.78 -9.16
CA ARG A 17 3.34 -9.28 -9.30
C ARG A 17 3.21 -8.39 -10.52
N HIS A 18 2.18 -8.66 -11.33
CA HIS A 18 1.73 -7.85 -12.45
C HIS A 18 0.22 -7.60 -12.32
N TYR A 19 -0.27 -6.66 -13.09
CA TYR A 19 -1.70 -6.35 -13.19
C TYR A 19 -2.12 -6.38 -14.66
N GLN A 20 -3.21 -7.08 -14.94
CA GLN A 20 -3.86 -6.98 -16.22
C GLN A 20 -4.81 -5.78 -16.19
N CYS A 21 -4.52 -4.79 -17.05
CA CYS A 21 -5.20 -3.51 -17.07
C CYS A 21 -6.37 -3.55 -18.08
N GLU A 22 -7.49 -4.18 -17.67
CA GLU A 22 -8.70 -4.22 -18.47
C GLU A 22 -9.61 -3.04 -18.13
N GLY A 23 -10.02 -2.28 -19.16
CA GLY A 23 -10.90 -1.13 -19.01
C GLY A 23 -10.26 0.09 -18.33
N PHE A 24 -8.92 0.11 -18.13
CA PHE A 24 -8.23 1.27 -17.57
C PHE A 24 -8.17 2.39 -18.61
N PRO A 25 -8.51 3.65 -18.25
CA PRO A 25 -8.69 4.73 -19.22
C PRO A 25 -7.38 5.21 -19.86
N ASN A 26 -6.26 4.98 -19.21
CA ASN A 26 -4.94 5.53 -19.55
C ASN A 26 -3.94 4.49 -20.08
N VAL A 27 -4.36 3.23 -20.23
CA VAL A 27 -3.47 2.12 -20.64
C VAL A 27 -4.10 1.39 -21.83
N PRO A 28 -3.33 0.95 -22.84
CA PRO A 28 -3.87 0.11 -23.91
C PRO A 28 -4.58 -1.14 -23.37
N GLU A 29 -5.71 -1.49 -23.98
CA GLU A 29 -6.56 -2.60 -23.53
C GLU A 29 -5.80 -3.93 -23.44
N GLY A 30 -5.97 -4.63 -22.35
CA GLY A 30 -5.33 -5.92 -22.09
C GLY A 30 -3.83 -5.84 -21.76
N MET A 31 -3.28 -4.64 -21.58
CA MET A 31 -1.87 -4.47 -21.21
C MET A 31 -1.57 -5.10 -19.86
N LEU A 32 -0.45 -5.80 -19.78
CA LEU A 32 0.07 -6.40 -18.56
C LEU A 32 1.23 -5.55 -18.01
N LEU A 33 0.99 -4.88 -16.88
CA LEU A 33 1.96 -3.98 -16.26
C LEU A 33 2.56 -4.57 -14.98
N PRO A 34 3.87 -4.36 -14.71
CA PRO A 34 4.47 -4.74 -13.44
C PRO A 34 3.86 -3.94 -12.29
N SER A 35 3.79 -4.53 -11.09
CA SER A 35 3.39 -3.76 -9.92
C SER A 35 4.44 -2.72 -9.53
N VAL A 36 4.01 -1.60 -8.91
CA VAL A 36 4.92 -0.61 -8.30
C VAL A 36 5.96 -1.30 -7.42
N THR A 37 5.55 -2.23 -6.56
CA THR A 37 6.47 -2.97 -5.69
C THR A 37 7.44 -3.88 -6.46
N THR A 38 7.03 -4.43 -7.62
CA THR A 38 7.91 -5.19 -8.52
C THR A 38 8.97 -4.28 -9.11
N VAL A 39 8.59 -3.10 -9.59
CA VAL A 39 9.53 -2.11 -10.15
C VAL A 39 10.52 -1.67 -9.07
N LEU A 40 10.06 -1.23 -7.90
CA LEU A 40 10.92 -0.79 -6.80
C LEU A 40 11.88 -1.90 -6.33
N SER A 41 11.42 -3.14 -6.27
CA SER A 41 12.27 -4.28 -5.89
C SER A 41 13.38 -4.55 -6.93
N SER A 42 13.09 -4.35 -8.22
CA SER A 42 14.10 -4.52 -9.29
C SER A 42 15.18 -3.44 -9.26
N MET A 43 14.87 -2.28 -8.69
CA MET A 43 15.78 -1.13 -8.53
C MET A 43 16.46 -1.08 -7.15
N ALA A 44 16.28 -2.12 -6.31
CA ALA A 44 16.79 -2.12 -4.95
C ALA A 44 18.34 -2.02 -4.94
N PRO A 45 18.92 -1.09 -4.16
CA PRO A 45 20.37 -0.99 -4.02
C PRO A 45 21.00 -2.29 -3.51
N VAL A 46 22.18 -2.63 -4.01
CA VAL A 46 22.91 -3.84 -3.60
C VAL A 46 23.08 -3.93 -2.09
N GLY A 47 23.35 -2.79 -1.42
CA GLY A 47 23.48 -2.74 0.04
C GLY A 47 22.19 -3.18 0.77
N LYS A 48 21.02 -2.83 0.26
CA LYS A 48 19.74 -3.28 0.82
C LYS A 48 19.53 -4.80 0.65
N ILE A 49 19.87 -5.32 -0.52
CA ILE A 49 19.80 -6.76 -0.82
C ILE A 49 20.73 -7.52 0.13
N MET A 50 21.98 -7.06 0.27
CA MET A 50 22.97 -7.67 1.17
C MET A 50 22.55 -7.60 2.64
N ALA A 51 21.97 -6.49 3.09
CA ALA A 51 21.43 -6.35 4.44
C ALA A 51 20.35 -7.39 4.73
N LEU A 52 19.43 -7.62 3.79
CA LEU A 52 18.38 -8.64 3.91
C LEU A 52 18.97 -10.06 3.95
N ILE A 53 19.95 -10.36 3.09
CA ILE A 53 20.64 -11.65 3.06
C ILE A 53 21.34 -11.90 4.41
N ASN A 54 22.08 -10.91 4.93
CA ASN A 54 22.78 -11.01 6.20
C ASN A 54 21.82 -11.16 7.38
N TRP A 55 20.70 -10.45 7.37
CA TRP A 55 19.64 -10.62 8.37
C TRP A 55 19.09 -12.05 8.34
N ARG A 56 18.75 -12.59 7.15
CA ARG A 56 18.24 -13.96 7.00
C ARG A 56 19.27 -15.01 7.48
N LYS A 57 20.56 -14.80 7.19
CA LYS A 57 21.62 -15.68 7.70
C LYS A 57 21.72 -15.65 9.22
N ARG A 58 21.59 -14.47 9.84
CA ARG A 58 21.70 -14.29 11.29
C ARG A 58 20.53 -14.91 12.06
N VAL A 59 19.30 -14.74 11.58
CA VAL A 59 18.10 -15.24 12.30
C VAL A 59 17.71 -16.66 11.89
N GLY A 60 18.24 -17.19 10.80
CA GLY A 60 17.84 -18.46 10.19
C GLY A 60 16.67 -18.32 9.22
N ALA A 61 16.62 -19.23 8.25
CA ALA A 61 15.64 -19.15 7.16
C ALA A 61 14.19 -19.33 7.66
N GLU A 62 13.96 -20.24 8.56
CA GLU A 62 12.63 -20.54 9.13
C GLU A 62 12.08 -19.33 9.89
N GLU A 63 12.86 -18.77 10.80
CA GLU A 63 12.47 -17.60 11.59
C GLU A 63 12.30 -16.35 10.71
N ALA A 64 13.16 -16.14 9.73
CA ALA A 64 13.01 -15.08 8.75
C ALA A 64 11.68 -15.19 7.97
N ASN A 65 11.33 -16.40 7.53
CA ASN A 65 10.07 -16.66 6.83
C ASN A 65 8.86 -16.44 7.76
N ARG A 66 8.94 -16.89 9.01
CA ARG A 66 7.90 -16.68 10.03
C ARG A 66 7.65 -15.18 10.25
N ARG A 67 8.72 -14.39 10.49
CA ARG A 67 8.62 -12.93 10.70
C ARG A 67 8.05 -12.22 9.49
N THR A 68 8.50 -12.59 8.29
CA THR A 68 8.00 -12.00 7.04
C THR A 68 6.51 -12.28 6.86
N ARG A 69 6.06 -13.51 7.11
CA ARG A 69 4.64 -13.88 7.00
C ARG A 69 3.78 -13.17 8.05
N LEU A 70 4.24 -13.08 9.29
CA LEU A 70 3.54 -12.33 10.34
C LEU A 70 3.37 -10.85 9.98
N ALA A 71 4.44 -10.21 9.48
CA ALA A 71 4.37 -8.81 9.05
C ALA A 71 3.41 -8.61 7.88
N ALA A 72 3.41 -9.53 6.89
CA ALA A 72 2.49 -9.48 5.76
C ALA A 72 1.03 -9.67 6.19
N ASN A 73 0.75 -10.69 7.03
CA ASN A 73 -0.60 -10.97 7.51
C ASN A 73 -1.15 -9.81 8.35
N ARG A 74 -0.33 -9.24 9.23
CA ARG A 74 -0.69 -8.08 10.04
C ARG A 74 -0.99 -6.85 9.16
N GLY A 75 -0.18 -6.60 8.13
CA GLY A 75 -0.45 -5.55 7.15
C GLY A 75 -1.78 -5.76 6.45
N THR A 76 -2.01 -6.94 5.88
CA THR A 76 -3.27 -7.29 5.22
C THR A 76 -4.47 -7.15 6.16
N TRP A 77 -4.33 -7.53 7.42
CA TRP A 77 -5.36 -7.37 8.42
C TRP A 77 -5.71 -5.88 8.66
N LEU A 78 -4.69 -5.02 8.85
CA LEU A 78 -4.93 -3.58 9.07
C LEU A 78 -5.64 -2.95 7.88
N HIS A 79 -5.21 -3.26 6.64
CA HIS A 79 -5.85 -2.77 5.42
C HIS A 79 -7.34 -3.20 5.38
N GLY A 80 -7.64 -4.47 5.66
CA GLY A 80 -9.03 -4.96 5.69
C GLY A 80 -9.88 -4.27 6.75
N VAL A 81 -9.36 -4.06 7.95
CA VAL A 81 -10.08 -3.33 9.02
C VAL A 81 -10.36 -1.88 8.62
N VAL A 82 -9.38 -1.20 8.00
CA VAL A 82 -9.55 0.18 7.55
C VAL A 82 -10.54 0.26 6.38
N GLU A 83 -10.49 -0.69 5.44
CA GLU A 83 -11.45 -0.78 4.33
C GLU A 83 -12.87 -0.95 4.85
N ASP A 84 -13.11 -1.92 5.75
CA ASP A 84 -14.44 -2.18 6.33
C ASP A 84 -14.93 -1.01 7.18
N TRP A 85 -14.03 -0.33 7.92
CA TRP A 85 -14.35 0.89 8.66
C TRP A 85 -14.95 1.97 7.75
N PHE A 86 -14.33 2.24 6.60
CA PHE A 86 -14.83 3.26 5.67
C PHE A 86 -16.05 2.80 4.85
N ASN A 87 -16.25 1.51 4.71
CA ASN A 87 -17.47 0.95 4.12
C ASN A 87 -18.66 0.95 5.10
N GLY A 88 -18.45 1.34 6.37
CA GLY A 88 -19.48 1.32 7.41
C GLY A 88 -19.83 -0.09 7.89
N GLU A 89 -18.94 -1.06 7.65
CA GLU A 89 -19.10 -2.44 8.10
C GLU A 89 -18.70 -2.61 9.57
N ASP A 90 -19.22 -3.67 10.20
CA ASP A 90 -18.84 -4.02 11.58
C ASP A 90 -17.44 -4.62 11.62
N ILE A 91 -16.50 -3.87 12.22
CA ILE A 91 -15.11 -4.28 12.37
C ILE A 91 -14.83 -5.14 13.61
N GLU A 92 -15.79 -5.30 14.54
CA GLU A 92 -15.57 -6.05 15.79
C GLU A 92 -15.11 -7.48 15.51
N ASN A 93 -15.65 -8.13 14.48
CA ASN A 93 -15.23 -9.46 14.05
C ASN A 93 -13.74 -9.54 13.65
N HIS A 94 -13.18 -8.47 13.04
CA HIS A 94 -11.74 -8.38 12.77
C HIS A 94 -10.93 -8.25 14.06
N LEU A 95 -11.40 -7.41 14.98
CA LEU A 95 -10.72 -7.13 16.24
C LEU A 95 -10.72 -8.34 17.16
N GLU A 96 -11.82 -9.09 17.23
CA GLU A 96 -11.95 -10.31 18.01
C GLU A 96 -11.09 -11.47 17.49
N LYS A 97 -11.00 -11.62 16.17
CA LYS A 97 -10.19 -12.69 15.54
C LYS A 97 -8.68 -12.48 15.62
N ALA A 98 -8.24 -11.26 15.84
CA ALA A 98 -6.84 -10.90 15.94
C ALA A 98 -6.55 -9.89 17.06
N PRO A 99 -6.81 -10.26 18.34
CA PRO A 99 -6.69 -9.35 19.47
C PRO A 99 -5.27 -8.79 19.64
N ASP A 100 -4.25 -9.57 19.26
CA ASP A 100 -2.84 -9.14 19.31
C ASP A 100 -2.52 -8.01 18.29
N TRP A 101 -3.38 -7.81 17.30
CA TRP A 101 -3.20 -6.77 16.28
C TRP A 101 -4.12 -5.56 16.49
N LYS A 102 -5.12 -5.67 17.36
CA LYS A 102 -6.02 -4.57 17.73
C LYS A 102 -5.28 -3.26 18.05
N PRO A 103 -4.13 -3.25 18.78
CA PRO A 103 -3.39 -2.02 19.05
C PRO A 103 -2.97 -1.24 17.80
N TYR A 104 -2.67 -1.92 16.68
CA TYR A 104 -2.32 -1.24 15.43
C TYR A 104 -3.47 -0.39 14.87
N PHE A 105 -4.70 -0.90 14.93
CA PHE A 105 -5.89 -0.14 14.55
C PHE A 105 -6.14 1.03 15.51
N THR A 106 -6.07 0.78 16.82
CA THR A 106 -6.25 1.83 17.85
C THR A 106 -5.26 2.99 17.65
N ILE A 107 -4.00 2.69 17.28
CA ILE A 107 -2.98 3.70 16.96
C ILE A 107 -3.30 4.46 15.68
N ALA A 108 -3.87 3.79 14.67
CA ALA A 108 -4.24 4.42 13.39
C ALA A 108 -5.51 5.28 13.51
N GLN A 109 -6.41 4.96 14.44
CA GLN A 109 -7.75 5.57 14.56
C GLN A 109 -7.74 7.10 14.66
N PRO A 110 -6.89 7.78 15.47
CA PRO A 110 -6.86 9.24 15.51
C PRO A 110 -6.57 9.88 14.15
N PHE A 111 -5.79 9.20 13.28
CA PHE A 111 -5.59 9.66 11.91
C PHE A 111 -6.85 9.42 11.05
N LEU A 112 -7.49 8.25 11.18
CA LEU A 112 -8.75 7.95 10.46
C LEU A 112 -9.82 9.00 10.76
N ASP A 113 -9.89 9.48 11.99
CA ASP A 113 -10.84 10.51 12.44
C ASP A 113 -10.57 11.89 11.79
N THR A 114 -9.43 12.12 11.15
CA THR A 114 -9.15 13.37 10.39
C THR A 114 -9.66 13.31 8.96
N ILE A 115 -10.04 12.16 8.46
CA ILE A 115 -10.61 11.96 7.13
C ILE A 115 -12.07 12.43 7.13
N ASP A 116 -12.44 13.21 6.11
CA ASP A 116 -13.81 13.68 5.90
C ASP A 116 -14.56 12.72 4.95
N GLU A 117 -13.97 12.44 3.79
CA GLU A 117 -14.57 11.58 2.78
C GLU A 117 -13.51 10.68 2.09
N PRO A 118 -13.65 9.35 2.09
CA PRO A 118 -12.84 8.49 1.26
C PRO A 118 -13.25 8.63 -0.21
N LEU A 119 -12.30 8.95 -1.09
CA LEU A 119 -12.52 9.07 -2.54
C LEU A 119 -12.21 7.75 -3.25
N LEU A 120 -11.14 7.07 -2.86
CA LEU A 120 -10.71 5.75 -3.35
C LEU A 120 -10.25 4.91 -2.16
N VAL A 121 -10.66 3.65 -2.11
CA VAL A 121 -10.20 2.66 -1.11
C VAL A 121 -9.82 1.38 -1.84
N GLU A 122 -8.64 0.79 -1.54
CA GLU A 122 -8.11 -0.45 -2.16
C GLU A 122 -8.29 -0.48 -3.69
N SER A 123 -8.08 0.67 -4.34
CA SER A 123 -8.38 0.85 -5.76
C SER A 123 -7.16 0.54 -6.63
N ALA A 124 -7.42 -0.14 -7.75
CA ALA A 124 -6.39 -0.34 -8.76
C ALA A 124 -6.10 0.97 -9.50
N VAL A 125 -4.81 1.26 -9.68
CA VAL A 125 -4.31 2.41 -10.43
C VAL A 125 -3.20 1.99 -11.38
N SER A 126 -3.03 2.77 -12.45
CA SER A 126 -1.94 2.59 -13.41
C SER A 126 -1.39 3.95 -13.86
N TRP A 127 -0.13 3.95 -14.17
CA TRP A 127 0.54 5.02 -14.89
C TRP A 127 1.12 4.47 -16.19
N TRP A 128 0.94 5.20 -17.29
CA TRP A 128 1.38 4.81 -18.61
C TRP A 128 2.01 5.97 -19.36
N ASN A 129 3.15 5.73 -19.97
CA ASN A 129 3.79 6.63 -20.92
C ASN A 129 3.76 5.98 -22.32
N GLU A 130 3.00 6.57 -23.22
CA GLU A 130 2.79 6.05 -24.57
C GLU A 130 4.05 6.20 -25.46
N GLU A 131 4.82 7.27 -25.25
CA GLU A 131 6.02 7.54 -26.06
C GLU A 131 7.11 6.49 -25.83
N ASP A 132 7.34 6.12 -24.56
CA ASP A 132 8.37 5.17 -24.17
C ASP A 132 7.85 3.73 -24.04
N TRP A 133 6.54 3.51 -24.17
CA TRP A 133 5.87 2.21 -23.98
C TRP A 133 6.19 1.58 -22.62
N ILE A 134 6.22 2.39 -21.59
CA ILE A 134 6.49 1.96 -20.22
C ILE A 134 5.36 2.33 -19.29
N GLY A 135 5.17 1.51 -18.26
CA GLY A 135 4.17 1.78 -17.26
C GLY A 135 4.27 0.84 -16.06
N TYR A 136 3.46 1.13 -15.09
CA TYR A 136 3.26 0.29 -13.91
C TYR A 136 1.81 0.38 -13.44
N SER A 137 1.42 -0.57 -12.62
CA SER A 137 0.11 -0.58 -11.98
C SER A 137 0.24 -0.97 -10.52
N GLY A 138 -0.83 -0.82 -9.76
CA GLY A 138 -0.86 -1.22 -8.36
C GLY A 138 -2.24 -1.09 -7.75
N THR A 139 -2.33 -1.44 -6.49
CA THR A 139 -3.48 -1.11 -5.65
C THR A 139 -3.00 -0.08 -4.65
N LEU A 140 -3.57 1.12 -4.70
CA LEU A 140 -3.38 2.12 -3.65
C LEU A 140 -4.30 1.79 -2.48
N ASP A 141 -3.88 2.14 -1.27
CA ASP A 141 -4.67 1.85 -0.08
C ASP A 141 -5.85 2.82 0.02
N MET A 142 -5.60 4.14 -0.09
CA MET A 142 -6.65 5.16 -0.02
C MET A 142 -6.26 6.47 -0.70
N VAL A 143 -7.24 7.15 -1.26
CA VAL A 143 -7.24 8.60 -1.48
C VAL A 143 -8.46 9.17 -0.75
N ALA A 144 -8.26 10.24 0.02
CA ALA A 144 -9.31 10.82 0.84
C ALA A 144 -9.30 12.35 0.80
N LYS A 145 -10.45 12.95 1.01
CA LYS A 145 -10.60 14.32 1.45
C LYS A 145 -10.41 14.41 2.94
N MET A 146 -9.52 15.30 3.36
CA MET A 146 -9.30 15.59 4.78
C MET A 146 -10.25 16.69 5.26
N LYS A 147 -10.49 16.79 6.57
CA LYS A 147 -11.34 17.82 7.16
C LYS A 147 -10.87 19.26 6.91
N ASP A 148 -9.61 19.46 6.58
CA ASP A 148 -9.07 20.77 6.17
C ASP A 148 -9.30 21.09 4.68
N GLY A 149 -9.87 20.14 3.93
CA GLY A 149 -10.19 20.27 2.52
C GLY A 149 -9.09 19.75 1.58
N SER A 150 -7.92 19.34 2.07
CA SER A 150 -6.87 18.78 1.24
C SER A 150 -7.25 17.38 0.72
N THR A 151 -6.68 17.00 -0.43
CA THR A 151 -6.81 15.66 -1.00
C THR A 151 -5.51 14.90 -0.76
N VAL A 152 -5.57 13.82 0.01
CA VAL A 152 -4.39 13.09 0.48
C VAL A 152 -4.42 11.65 -0.01
N LEU A 153 -3.28 11.19 -0.55
CA LEU A 153 -3.05 9.76 -0.75
C LEU A 153 -2.44 9.17 0.52
N VAL A 154 -3.01 8.11 1.02
CA VAL A 154 -2.58 7.42 2.24
C VAL A 154 -2.16 6.00 1.94
N ASP A 155 -1.01 5.60 2.47
CA ASP A 155 -0.49 4.23 2.42
C ASP A 155 -0.25 3.72 3.86
N TRP A 156 -0.97 2.66 4.24
CA TRP A 156 -0.96 2.10 5.58
C TRP A 156 0.18 1.12 5.77
N LYS A 157 0.88 1.27 6.87
CA LYS A 157 1.96 0.32 7.24
C LYS A 157 1.87 -0.07 8.71
N THR A 158 2.37 -1.25 9.02
CA THR A 158 2.55 -1.70 10.42
C THR A 158 4.02 -1.93 10.71
N SER A 159 4.45 -1.59 11.92
CA SER A 159 5.83 -1.83 12.35
C SER A 159 5.88 -2.14 13.86
N TYR A 160 6.84 -2.96 14.29
CA TYR A 160 7.15 -3.12 15.71
C TYR A 160 7.92 -1.94 16.29
N LYS A 161 8.67 -1.22 15.46
CA LYS A 161 9.53 -0.10 15.88
C LYS A 161 9.42 1.04 14.91
N GLU A 162 9.64 2.23 15.40
CA GLU A 162 9.81 3.40 14.53
C GLU A 162 10.90 3.16 13.49
N LYS A 163 10.69 3.67 12.31
CA LYS A 163 11.64 3.55 11.21
C LYS A 163 12.38 4.87 11.02
N PRO A 164 13.71 4.86 11.03
CA PRO A 164 14.47 6.06 10.69
C PRO A 164 14.24 6.42 9.20
N ASP A 165 14.38 7.70 8.88
CA ASP A 165 14.04 8.27 7.57
C ASP A 165 14.68 7.54 6.38
N TYR A 166 15.93 7.08 6.51
CA TYR A 166 16.62 6.32 5.46
C TYR A 166 15.94 4.99 5.09
N GLN A 167 15.11 4.42 5.98
CA GLN A 167 14.33 3.22 5.70
C GLN A 167 12.99 3.54 5.02
N LEU A 168 12.59 4.80 4.96
CA LEU A 168 11.32 5.23 4.37
C LEU A 168 11.43 5.53 2.86
N ALA A 169 12.62 5.49 2.28
CA ALA A 169 12.84 5.87 0.88
C ALA A 169 11.95 5.11 -0.11
N ASP A 170 11.72 3.80 0.10
CA ASP A 170 10.87 3.02 -0.79
C ASP A 170 9.39 3.34 -0.58
N TYR A 171 8.96 3.66 0.65
CA TYR A 171 7.60 4.12 0.91
C TYR A 171 7.33 5.46 0.22
N LYS A 172 8.28 6.40 0.31
CA LYS A 172 8.21 7.70 -0.40
C LYS A 172 8.11 7.51 -1.92
N ARG A 173 8.90 6.58 -2.50
CA ARG A 173 8.80 6.25 -3.93
C ARG A 173 7.48 5.58 -4.30
N GLN A 174 6.98 4.69 -3.44
CA GLN A 174 5.68 4.03 -3.64
C GLN A 174 4.55 5.06 -3.65
N LEU A 175 4.54 5.98 -2.68
CA LEU A 175 3.57 7.08 -2.61
C LEU A 175 3.62 7.95 -3.88
N GLY A 176 4.80 8.39 -4.31
CA GLY A 176 4.94 9.18 -5.53
C GLY A 176 4.44 8.45 -6.77
N ALA A 177 4.73 7.15 -6.91
CA ALA A 177 4.22 6.35 -8.01
C ALA A 177 2.69 6.23 -7.97
N TYR A 178 2.10 6.02 -6.80
CA TYR A 178 0.64 5.94 -6.68
C TYR A 178 -0.05 7.29 -6.89
N SER A 179 0.55 8.41 -6.43
CA SER A 179 0.01 9.74 -6.72
C SER A 179 -0.04 10.02 -8.23
N MET A 180 1.07 9.80 -8.93
CA MET A 180 1.12 9.97 -10.40
C MET A 180 0.08 9.08 -11.12
N ALA A 181 -0.08 7.83 -10.68
CA ALA A 181 -1.04 6.92 -11.27
C ALA A 181 -2.49 7.35 -11.00
N ALA A 182 -2.81 7.75 -9.78
CA ALA A 182 -4.14 8.22 -9.42
C ALA A 182 -4.50 9.51 -10.16
N GLU A 183 -3.61 10.47 -10.23
CA GLU A 183 -3.83 11.73 -10.97
C GLU A 183 -4.05 11.49 -12.46
N GLN A 184 -3.28 10.57 -13.07
CA GLN A 184 -3.45 10.24 -14.49
C GLN A 184 -4.79 9.54 -14.76
N MET A 185 -5.25 8.64 -13.88
CA MET A 185 -6.49 7.88 -14.08
C MET A 185 -7.75 8.66 -13.71
N TYR A 186 -7.71 9.43 -12.62
CA TYR A 186 -8.90 10.00 -12.02
C TYR A 186 -9.00 11.52 -12.21
N SER A 187 -7.97 12.17 -12.75
CA SER A 187 -7.96 13.61 -13.10
C SER A 187 -8.29 14.54 -11.91
N PHE A 188 -7.94 14.15 -10.69
CA PHE A 188 -8.00 15.02 -9.52
C PHE A 188 -6.61 15.16 -8.90
N PRO A 189 -6.24 16.34 -8.38
CA PRO A 189 -4.94 16.56 -7.79
C PRO A 189 -4.79 15.81 -6.46
N ILE A 190 -3.59 15.34 -6.17
CA ILE A 190 -3.18 14.87 -4.86
C ILE A 190 -2.32 15.97 -4.23
N ASP A 191 -2.83 16.62 -3.18
CA ASP A 191 -2.12 17.71 -2.51
C ASP A 191 -0.96 17.18 -1.68
N GLU A 192 -1.17 16.04 -1.00
CA GLU A 192 -0.17 15.39 -0.15
C GLU A 192 -0.23 13.87 -0.25
N ALA A 193 0.88 13.21 0.07
CA ALA A 193 0.95 11.75 0.13
C ALA A 193 1.60 11.30 1.45
N TRP A 194 0.88 10.52 2.24
CA TRP A 194 1.22 10.15 3.60
C TRP A 194 1.42 8.66 3.76
N CYS A 195 2.57 8.27 4.33
CA CYS A 195 2.78 6.91 4.82
C CYS A 195 2.44 6.89 6.31
N VAL A 196 1.29 6.35 6.65
CA VAL A 196 0.82 6.23 8.04
C VAL A 196 1.29 4.89 8.60
N ILE A 197 2.23 4.95 9.56
CA ILE A 197 2.83 3.74 10.13
C ILE A 197 2.31 3.54 11.55
N ALA A 198 1.43 2.57 11.73
CA ALA A 198 1.03 2.13 13.06
C ALA A 198 2.21 1.36 13.69
N CYS A 199 2.81 1.94 14.73
CA CYS A 199 3.93 1.34 15.46
C CYS A 199 3.48 0.79 16.80
N TYR A 200 3.59 -0.52 16.98
CA TYR A 200 3.29 -1.18 18.25
C TYR A 200 4.27 -2.30 18.53
N ASP A 201 4.94 -2.25 19.68
CA ASP A 201 5.84 -3.29 20.17
C ASP A 201 5.13 -4.04 21.30
N PRO A 202 4.74 -5.31 21.10
CA PRO A 202 4.05 -6.09 22.12
C PRO A 202 4.95 -6.47 23.32
N GLU A 203 6.28 -6.25 23.20
CA GLU A 203 7.25 -6.55 24.25
C GLU A 203 7.61 -5.31 25.10
N ASN A 204 7.09 -4.14 24.75
CA ASN A 204 7.18 -2.88 25.48
C ASN A 204 5.76 -2.34 25.71
#